data_bacad67ecdd2676a764f2b543172b8ad
#
_entry.id   bacad67ecdd2676a764f2b543172b8ad
#
_cell.length_a   1.000
_cell.length_b   1.000
_cell.length_c   1.000
_cell.angle_alpha   90.00
_cell.angle_beta   90.00
_cell.angle_gamma   90.00
#
_symmetry.space_group_name_H-M   'P 1'
#
loop_
_entity.id
_entity.type
_entity.pdbx_description
1 polymer ?
#
loop_
_entity_poly.entity_id
_entity_poly.type
_entity_poly.pdbx_seq_one_letter_code
_entity_poly.pdbx_strand_id
1 'polypeptide(L)'
;MPFLGLFIAVVCLFTFFRKRSNRSQENVTDRFWKRESIANNTRLQDLSGLPYITIPFDKFPIGMYENDLLKNYENTLQTLSGQKIVNFGTQTNTDLKITYGTASLPALTEYEQNFTTLCQTLTAYAGQLFELGHTDDARTILEYGISIGSDLSQNYLFLAKIYQSSGETGRIRELLASAEQLDSLMKRSIVEKLTAMLLEDTANTPVQ
;
A
#
# COMPACT_ATOMS: atom_id res chain seq x y z
N MET A 1 -13.45 7.16 -60.81
CA MET A 1 -12.32 7.46 -59.90
C MET A 1 -12.73 7.72 -58.45
N PRO A 2 -13.74 7.01 -57.85
CA PRO A 2 -14.16 7.26 -56.45
C PRO A 2 -13.15 6.72 -55.42
N PHE A 3 -12.38 5.67 -55.74
CA PHE A 3 -11.43 5.04 -54.83
C PHE A 3 -10.25 5.93 -54.43
N LEU A 4 -9.77 6.81 -55.31
CA LEU A 4 -8.66 7.72 -55.04
C LEU A 4 -9.07 8.76 -53.98
N GLY A 5 -10.29 9.29 -54.08
CA GLY A 5 -10.84 10.24 -53.09
C GLY A 5 -11.00 9.60 -51.69
N LEU A 6 -11.49 8.38 -51.64
CA LEU A 6 -11.63 7.62 -50.39
C LEU A 6 -10.26 7.34 -49.76
N PHE A 7 -9.28 6.94 -50.55
CA PHE A 7 -7.92 6.69 -50.07
C PHE A 7 -7.29 7.95 -49.47
N ILE A 8 -7.42 9.10 -50.15
CA ILE A 8 -6.90 10.39 -49.65
C ILE A 8 -7.61 10.75 -48.34
N ALA A 9 -8.91 10.58 -48.24
CA ALA A 9 -9.65 10.86 -47.02
C ALA A 9 -9.21 10.00 -45.84
N VAL A 10 -8.94 8.70 -46.03
CA VAL A 10 -8.45 7.78 -45.01
C VAL A 10 -7.03 8.19 -44.58
N VAL A 11 -6.13 8.54 -45.52
CA VAL A 11 -4.79 9.00 -45.17
C VAL A 11 -4.81 10.32 -44.42
N CYS A 12 -5.69 11.26 -44.79
CA CYS A 12 -5.86 12.52 -44.04
C CYS A 12 -6.39 12.29 -42.64
N LEU A 13 -7.38 11.42 -42.46
CA LEU A 13 -7.89 11.02 -41.14
C LEU A 13 -6.80 10.36 -40.28
N PHE A 14 -6.08 9.41 -40.86
CA PHE A 14 -4.99 8.72 -40.15
C PHE A 14 -3.89 9.69 -39.70
N THR A 15 -3.44 10.59 -40.59
CA THR A 15 -2.43 11.61 -40.26
C THR A 15 -2.95 12.61 -39.24
N PHE A 16 -4.22 12.98 -39.29
CA PHE A 16 -4.85 13.84 -38.28
C PHE A 16 -4.87 13.19 -36.90
N PHE A 17 -5.34 11.93 -36.80
CA PHE A 17 -5.35 11.19 -35.54
C PHE A 17 -3.95 10.95 -34.99
N ARG A 18 -3.00 10.60 -35.85
CA ARG A 18 -1.58 10.43 -35.48
C ARG A 18 -0.99 11.74 -34.92
N LYS A 19 -1.24 12.86 -35.59
CA LYS A 19 -0.76 14.18 -35.16
C LYS A 19 -1.39 14.62 -33.83
N ARG A 20 -2.66 14.29 -33.61
CA ARG A 20 -3.36 14.57 -32.36
C ARG A 20 -2.82 13.70 -31.20
N SER A 21 -2.56 12.43 -31.45
CA SER A 21 -1.96 11.50 -30.47
C SER A 21 -0.54 11.93 -30.10
N ASN A 22 0.32 12.28 -31.09
CA ASN A 22 1.67 12.73 -30.82
C ASN A 22 1.71 14.03 -29.98
N ARG A 23 0.84 15.02 -30.29
CA ARG A 23 0.74 16.25 -29.47
C ARG A 23 0.34 15.98 -28.04
N SER A 24 -0.53 15.00 -27.80
CA SER A 24 -0.90 14.61 -26.43
C SER A 24 0.28 13.99 -25.69
N GLN A 25 1.06 13.14 -26.34
CA GLN A 25 2.27 12.52 -25.77
C GLN A 25 3.38 13.55 -25.52
N GLU A 26 3.64 14.45 -26.48
CA GLU A 26 4.61 15.55 -26.31
C GLU A 26 4.25 16.40 -25.07
N ASN A 27 2.99 16.81 -24.92
CA ASN A 27 2.54 17.56 -23.76
C ASN A 27 2.69 16.83 -22.41
N VAL A 28 2.56 15.51 -22.39
CA VAL A 28 2.78 14.69 -21.20
C VAL A 28 4.27 14.62 -20.87
N THR A 29 5.10 14.39 -21.90
CA THR A 29 6.56 14.33 -21.78
C THR A 29 7.15 15.67 -21.35
N ASP A 30 6.71 16.78 -21.92
CA ASP A 30 7.17 18.11 -21.55
C ASP A 30 6.79 18.47 -20.10
N ARG A 31 5.57 18.11 -19.66
CA ARG A 31 5.16 18.29 -18.27
C ARG A 31 5.98 17.45 -17.31
N PHE A 32 6.30 16.22 -17.68
CA PHE A 32 7.16 15.34 -16.90
C PHE A 32 8.57 15.95 -16.75
N TRP A 33 9.21 16.33 -17.85
CA TRP A 33 10.56 16.92 -17.81
C TRP A 33 10.61 18.25 -17.07
N LYS A 34 9.56 19.05 -17.20
CA LYS A 34 9.45 20.29 -16.42
C LYS A 34 9.36 20.03 -14.92
N ARG A 35 8.56 19.02 -14.50
CA ARG A 35 8.49 18.62 -13.09
C ARG A 35 9.83 18.06 -12.60
N GLU A 36 10.49 17.20 -13.37
CA GLU A 36 11.82 16.66 -13.01
C GLU A 36 12.88 17.78 -12.90
N SER A 37 12.85 18.78 -13.78
CA SER A 37 13.75 19.92 -13.71
C SER A 37 13.54 20.74 -12.43
N ILE A 38 12.28 20.97 -12.03
CA ILE A 38 11.96 21.62 -10.76
C ILE A 38 12.45 20.77 -9.59
N ALA A 39 12.14 19.50 -9.60
CA ALA A 39 12.52 18.54 -8.57
C ALA A 39 14.04 18.52 -8.33
N ASN A 40 14.82 18.48 -9.42
CA ASN A 40 16.28 18.44 -9.35
C ASN A 40 16.94 19.74 -8.86
N ASN A 41 16.21 20.86 -8.91
CA ASN A 41 16.67 22.16 -8.42
C ASN A 41 16.16 22.52 -7.01
N THR A 42 15.34 21.65 -6.41
CA THR A 42 14.80 21.87 -5.05
C THR A 42 15.91 21.70 -4.01
N ARG A 43 16.01 22.67 -3.09
CA ARG A 43 16.97 22.62 -1.99
C ARG A 43 16.57 21.59 -0.95
N LEU A 44 17.58 21.06 -0.26
CA LEU A 44 17.40 20.17 0.88
C LEU A 44 16.46 20.80 1.93
N GLN A 45 15.45 20.03 2.35
CA GLN A 45 14.52 20.40 3.41
C GLN A 45 14.79 19.57 4.67
N ASP A 46 14.33 20.08 5.81
CA ASP A 46 14.38 19.34 7.07
C ASP A 46 13.40 18.15 7.05
N LEU A 47 13.89 16.99 7.46
CA LEU A 47 13.11 15.75 7.54
C LEU A 47 12.59 15.48 8.96
N SER A 48 12.88 16.32 9.95
CA SER A 48 12.49 16.08 11.35
C SER A 48 10.97 16.06 11.56
N GLY A 49 10.23 16.75 10.72
CA GLY A 49 8.75 16.83 10.77
C GLY A 49 8.01 15.70 10.08
N LEU A 50 8.69 14.65 9.60
CA LEU A 50 8.03 13.51 8.97
C LEU A 50 7.22 12.69 9.99
N PRO A 51 6.10 12.06 9.57
CA PRO A 51 5.28 11.20 10.42
C PRO A 51 5.97 9.85 10.64
N TYR A 52 7.00 9.83 11.49
CA TYR A 52 7.73 8.61 11.80
C TYR A 52 6.86 7.60 12.53
N ILE A 53 6.93 6.35 12.09
CA ILE A 53 6.22 5.22 12.67
C ILE A 53 7.09 4.59 13.77
N THR A 54 6.47 4.35 14.93
CA THR A 54 7.11 3.69 16.07
C THR A 54 6.45 2.35 16.34
N ILE A 55 7.22 1.27 16.45
CA ILE A 55 6.72 -0.09 16.69
C ILE A 55 6.35 -0.22 18.18
N PRO A 56 5.07 -0.57 18.52
CA PRO A 56 4.62 -0.68 19.91
C PRO A 56 4.95 -2.06 20.50
N PHE A 57 6.19 -2.28 20.88
CA PHE A 57 6.64 -3.57 21.46
C PHE A 57 5.92 -3.97 22.73
N ASP A 58 5.41 -3.00 23.49
CA ASP A 58 4.60 -3.23 24.68
C ASP A 58 3.25 -3.92 24.40
N LYS A 59 2.79 -3.87 23.14
CA LYS A 59 1.53 -4.50 22.71
C LYS A 59 1.73 -5.81 21.96
N PHE A 60 2.97 -6.15 21.60
CA PHE A 60 3.29 -7.33 20.82
C PHE A 60 3.79 -8.46 21.72
N PRO A 61 3.53 -9.74 21.39
CA PRO A 61 3.92 -10.90 22.17
C PRO A 61 5.42 -11.27 22.01
N ILE A 62 6.28 -10.27 22.10
CA ILE A 62 7.73 -10.43 21.85
C ILE A 62 8.36 -11.33 22.94
N GLY A 63 9.01 -12.40 22.48
CA GLY A 63 9.69 -13.35 23.37
C GLY A 63 8.75 -14.24 24.20
N MET A 64 7.44 -14.20 23.94
CA MET A 64 6.47 -15.02 24.70
C MET A 64 6.42 -16.47 24.24
N TYR A 65 6.81 -16.74 22.99
CA TYR A 65 6.68 -18.06 22.37
C TYR A 65 8.01 -18.60 21.87
N GLU A 66 8.33 -19.86 22.20
CA GLU A 66 9.53 -20.55 21.72
C GLU A 66 9.30 -21.12 20.31
N ASN A 67 9.51 -20.28 19.29
CA ASN A 67 9.45 -20.67 17.89
C ASN A 67 10.48 -19.88 17.08
N ASP A 68 11.29 -20.59 16.30
CA ASP A 68 12.42 -19.97 15.56
C ASP A 68 11.94 -18.99 14.47
N LEU A 69 10.80 -19.25 13.84
CA LEU A 69 10.23 -18.33 12.85
C LEU A 69 9.74 -17.05 13.53
N LEU A 70 9.04 -17.15 14.67
CA LEU A 70 8.63 -15.97 15.44
C LEU A 70 9.84 -15.15 15.88
N LYS A 71 10.89 -15.78 16.40
CA LYS A 71 12.14 -15.10 16.78
C LYS A 71 12.77 -14.35 15.61
N ASN A 72 12.75 -14.91 14.40
CA ASN A 72 13.28 -14.24 13.21
C ASN A 72 12.48 -12.96 12.88
N TYR A 73 11.15 -13.00 12.97
CA TYR A 73 10.31 -11.81 12.76
C TYR A 73 10.53 -10.78 13.88
N GLU A 74 10.61 -11.20 15.13
CA GLU A 74 10.92 -10.34 16.28
C GLU A 74 12.27 -9.64 16.14
N ASN A 75 13.31 -10.35 15.72
CA ASN A 75 14.63 -9.78 15.43
C ASN A 75 14.59 -8.74 14.31
N THR A 76 13.78 -9.00 13.28
CA THR A 76 13.56 -8.03 12.18
C THR A 76 12.86 -6.77 12.71
N LEU A 77 11.80 -6.92 13.51
CA LEU A 77 11.11 -5.80 14.13
C LEU A 77 12.03 -5.00 15.06
N GLN A 78 12.88 -5.70 15.84
CA GLN A 78 13.87 -5.06 16.71
C GLN A 78 14.89 -4.24 15.90
N THR A 79 15.35 -4.77 14.77
CA THR A 79 16.26 -4.04 13.87
C THR A 79 15.59 -2.80 13.28
N LEU A 80 14.34 -2.94 12.85
CA LEU A 80 13.55 -1.83 12.28
C LEU A 80 13.28 -0.74 13.32
N SER A 81 13.14 -1.07 14.60
CA SER A 81 12.88 -0.08 15.67
C SER A 81 14.00 0.94 15.85
N GLY A 82 15.21 0.61 15.46
CA GLY A 82 16.35 1.52 15.44
C GLY A 82 16.44 2.39 14.16
N GLN A 83 15.53 2.19 13.21
CA GLN A 83 15.54 2.86 11.92
C GLN A 83 14.36 3.84 11.80
N LYS A 84 14.49 4.78 10.87
CA LYS A 84 13.38 5.67 10.53
C LYS A 84 12.44 4.96 9.56
N ILE A 85 11.16 5.01 9.85
CA ILE A 85 10.10 4.35 9.09
C ILE A 85 9.04 5.38 8.75
N VAL A 86 8.71 5.54 7.48
CA VAL A 86 7.68 6.48 7.02
C VAL A 86 6.87 5.85 5.90
N ASN A 87 5.55 6.03 5.96
CA ASN A 87 4.65 5.70 4.87
C ASN A 87 4.42 6.95 4.01
N PHE A 88 4.90 6.94 2.77
CA PHE A 88 4.68 8.03 1.82
C PHE A 88 3.43 7.84 0.96
N GLY A 89 2.71 6.73 1.11
CA GLY A 89 1.50 6.42 0.33
C GLY A 89 1.78 6.34 -1.16
N THR A 90 1.05 7.14 -1.95
CA THR A 90 1.18 7.17 -3.42
C THR A 90 2.15 8.24 -3.94
N GLN A 91 2.91 8.90 -3.06
CA GLN A 91 3.88 9.91 -3.49
C GLN A 91 4.99 9.28 -4.35
N THR A 92 5.23 9.88 -5.50
CA THR A 92 6.30 9.43 -6.40
C THR A 92 7.66 10.01 -5.98
N ASN A 93 8.75 9.41 -6.46
CA ASN A 93 10.10 9.96 -6.26
C ASN A 93 10.23 11.42 -6.71
N THR A 94 9.51 11.81 -7.76
CA THR A 94 9.47 13.20 -8.22
C THR A 94 8.76 14.11 -7.21
N ASP A 95 7.68 13.64 -6.60
CA ASP A 95 6.97 14.39 -5.54
C ASP A 95 7.87 14.56 -4.32
N LEU A 96 8.54 13.51 -3.89
CA LEU A 96 9.49 13.55 -2.77
C LEU A 96 10.67 14.49 -3.04
N LYS A 97 11.23 14.47 -4.26
CA LYS A 97 12.29 15.42 -4.65
C LYS A 97 11.79 16.87 -4.61
N ILE A 98 10.57 17.13 -5.12
CA ILE A 98 9.98 18.49 -5.12
C ILE A 98 9.77 18.98 -3.69
N THR A 99 9.33 18.10 -2.80
CA THR A 99 9.00 18.49 -1.42
C THR A 99 10.24 18.60 -0.53
N TYR A 100 11.18 17.65 -0.62
CA TYR A 100 12.27 17.49 0.34
C TYR A 100 13.68 17.73 -0.26
N GLY A 101 13.76 17.95 -1.58
CA GLY A 101 15.03 18.10 -2.30
C GLY A 101 15.64 16.78 -2.74
N THR A 102 16.36 16.80 -3.85
CA THR A 102 16.99 15.61 -4.47
C THR A 102 17.97 14.93 -3.53
N ALA A 103 18.69 15.69 -2.71
CA ALA A 103 19.67 15.15 -1.76
C ALA A 103 19.03 14.29 -0.65
N SER A 104 17.74 14.50 -0.36
CA SER A 104 16.98 13.70 0.63
C SER A 104 16.48 12.38 0.08
N LEU A 105 16.39 12.20 -1.24
CA LEU A 105 15.74 11.05 -1.85
C LEU A 105 16.30 9.71 -1.40
N PRO A 106 17.62 9.49 -1.26
CA PRO A 106 18.14 8.20 -0.78
C PRO A 106 17.62 7.84 0.62
N ALA A 107 17.60 8.81 1.54
CA ALA A 107 17.09 8.59 2.90
C ALA A 107 15.57 8.34 2.90
N LEU A 108 14.80 9.09 2.12
CA LEU A 108 13.35 8.89 2.01
C LEU A 108 13.00 7.53 1.41
N THR A 109 13.77 7.07 0.41
CA THR A 109 13.61 5.73 -0.17
C THR A 109 13.91 4.63 0.87
N GLU A 110 14.93 4.82 1.70
CA GLU A 110 15.24 3.91 2.80
C GLU A 110 14.08 3.84 3.82
N TYR A 111 13.51 4.98 4.20
CA TYR A 111 12.39 5.03 5.15
C TYR A 111 11.14 4.32 4.61
N GLU A 112 10.86 4.44 3.31
CA GLU A 112 9.78 3.73 2.63
C GLU A 112 10.05 2.22 2.53
N GLN A 113 11.29 1.81 2.25
CA GLN A 113 11.69 0.40 2.25
C GLN A 113 11.52 -0.21 3.65
N ASN A 114 11.89 0.53 4.69
CA ASN A 114 11.69 0.11 6.08
C ASN A 114 10.19 -0.05 6.40
N PHE A 115 9.33 0.85 5.91
CA PHE A 115 7.88 0.71 6.04
C PHE A 115 7.35 -0.54 5.33
N THR A 116 7.80 -0.79 4.10
CA THR A 116 7.42 -2.00 3.35
C THR A 116 7.85 -3.27 4.08
N THR A 117 9.09 -3.29 4.59
CA THR A 117 9.62 -4.41 5.37
C THR A 117 8.82 -4.61 6.67
N LEU A 118 8.46 -3.52 7.35
CA LEU A 118 7.63 -3.57 8.55
C LEU A 118 6.28 -4.22 8.25
N CYS A 119 5.55 -3.76 7.23
CA CYS A 119 4.25 -4.30 6.87
C CYS A 119 4.30 -5.79 6.51
N GLN A 120 5.32 -6.20 5.74
CA GLN A 120 5.53 -7.61 5.38
C GLN A 120 5.84 -8.46 6.61
N THR A 121 6.72 -7.98 7.49
CA THR A 121 7.11 -8.69 8.72
C THR A 121 5.91 -8.83 9.67
N LEU A 122 5.13 -7.77 9.89
CA LEU A 122 3.93 -7.83 10.72
C LEU A 122 2.91 -8.84 10.19
N THR A 123 2.68 -8.84 8.88
CA THR A 123 1.73 -9.77 8.25
C THR A 123 2.19 -11.22 8.38
N ALA A 124 3.49 -11.49 8.18
CA ALA A 124 4.05 -12.83 8.30
C ALA A 124 4.09 -13.30 9.76
N TYR A 125 4.45 -12.41 10.69
CA TYR A 125 4.47 -12.69 12.14
C TYR A 125 3.06 -13.04 12.64
N ALA A 126 2.06 -12.23 12.29
CA ALA A 126 0.67 -12.50 12.64
C ALA A 126 0.15 -13.80 12.01
N GLY A 127 0.52 -14.09 10.75
CA GLY A 127 0.18 -15.36 10.11
C GLY A 127 0.71 -16.57 10.87
N GLN A 128 1.98 -16.53 11.32
CA GLN A 128 2.60 -17.59 12.10
C GLN A 128 1.96 -17.73 13.49
N LEU A 129 1.64 -16.62 14.16
CA LEU A 129 0.90 -16.65 15.43
C LEU A 129 -0.48 -17.28 15.28
N PHE A 130 -1.20 -16.94 14.21
CA PHE A 130 -2.50 -17.51 13.92
C PHE A 130 -2.42 -19.02 13.68
N GLU A 131 -1.45 -19.52 12.93
CA GLU A 131 -1.21 -20.94 12.70
C GLU A 131 -0.90 -21.71 14.01
N LEU A 132 -0.24 -21.05 14.95
CA LEU A 132 0.06 -21.61 16.27
C LEU A 132 -1.12 -21.49 17.26
N GLY A 133 -2.25 -20.91 16.86
CA GLY A 133 -3.44 -20.75 17.68
C GLY A 133 -3.46 -19.48 18.56
N HIS A 134 -2.48 -18.59 18.43
CA HIS A 134 -2.41 -17.30 19.16
C HIS A 134 -3.18 -16.20 18.41
N THR A 135 -4.49 -16.40 18.28
CA THR A 135 -5.37 -15.58 17.44
C THR A 135 -5.48 -14.13 17.90
N ASP A 136 -5.54 -13.88 19.23
CA ASP A 136 -5.66 -12.52 19.77
C ASP A 136 -4.40 -11.70 19.54
N ASP A 137 -3.24 -12.33 19.67
CA ASP A 137 -1.95 -11.67 19.36
C ASP A 137 -1.82 -11.38 17.86
N ALA A 138 -2.19 -12.35 17.01
CA ALA A 138 -2.23 -12.17 15.57
C ALA A 138 -3.14 -10.99 15.18
N ARG A 139 -4.33 -10.91 15.78
CA ARG A 139 -5.28 -9.81 15.62
C ARG A 139 -4.65 -8.46 15.97
N THR A 140 -4.02 -8.36 17.14
CA THR A 140 -3.39 -7.11 17.62
C THR A 140 -2.35 -6.59 16.63
N ILE A 141 -1.51 -7.50 16.08
CA ILE A 141 -0.47 -7.14 15.11
C ILE A 141 -1.07 -6.70 13.78
N LEU A 142 -2.11 -7.40 13.29
CA LEU A 142 -2.78 -7.05 12.03
C LEU A 142 -3.53 -5.71 12.14
N GLU A 143 -4.23 -5.47 13.25
CA GLU A 143 -4.89 -4.18 13.52
C GLU A 143 -3.88 -3.03 13.55
N TYR A 144 -2.71 -3.24 14.16
CA TYR A 144 -1.64 -2.26 14.11
C TYR A 144 -1.15 -2.03 12.66
N GLY A 145 -0.93 -3.08 11.87
CA GLY A 145 -0.56 -2.96 10.46
C GLY A 145 -1.55 -2.12 9.64
N ILE A 146 -2.86 -2.29 9.87
CA ILE A 146 -3.91 -1.45 9.25
C ILE A 146 -3.80 0.00 9.73
N SER A 147 -3.58 0.22 11.03
CA SER A 147 -3.53 1.57 11.63
C SER A 147 -2.40 2.43 11.10
N ILE A 148 -1.28 1.83 10.69
CA ILE A 148 -0.14 2.53 10.07
C ILE A 148 -0.27 2.68 8.55
N GLY A 149 -1.39 2.22 7.97
CA GLY A 149 -1.69 2.36 6.54
C GLY A 149 -1.08 1.27 5.66
N SER A 150 -0.92 0.05 6.16
CA SER A 150 -0.56 -1.10 5.31
C SER A 150 -1.60 -1.31 4.23
N ASP A 151 -1.17 -1.49 2.99
CA ASP A 151 -2.00 -1.83 1.83
C ASP A 151 -1.83 -3.29 1.36
N LEU A 152 -1.20 -4.12 2.19
CA LEU A 152 -1.04 -5.54 1.91
C LEU A 152 -2.39 -6.27 2.01
N SER A 153 -2.86 -6.83 0.89
CA SER A 153 -4.12 -7.59 0.86
C SER A 153 -4.18 -8.70 1.90
N GLN A 154 -3.05 -9.38 2.17
CA GLN A 154 -2.98 -10.45 3.17
C GLN A 154 -3.29 -9.95 4.58
N ASN A 155 -2.85 -8.75 4.94
CA ASN A 155 -3.12 -8.15 6.25
C ASN A 155 -4.64 -8.01 6.47
N TYR A 156 -5.36 -7.49 5.47
CA TYR A 156 -6.82 -7.36 5.50
C TYR A 156 -7.53 -8.71 5.55
N LEU A 157 -7.10 -9.66 4.72
CA LEU A 157 -7.76 -10.97 4.61
C LEU A 157 -7.54 -11.83 5.85
N PHE A 158 -6.36 -11.81 6.45
CA PHE A 158 -6.12 -12.53 7.71
C PHE A 158 -6.95 -11.93 8.84
N LEU A 159 -6.98 -10.61 8.96
CA LEU A 159 -7.80 -9.95 9.98
C LEU A 159 -9.30 -10.23 9.78
N ALA A 160 -9.79 -10.19 8.54
CA ALA A 160 -11.17 -10.55 8.23
C ALA A 160 -11.50 -12.00 8.60
N LYS A 161 -10.59 -12.96 8.36
CA LYS A 161 -10.75 -14.36 8.77
C LYS A 161 -10.83 -14.50 10.30
N ILE A 162 -10.01 -13.76 11.04
CA ILE A 162 -10.06 -13.74 12.50
C ILE A 162 -11.42 -13.22 12.97
N TYR A 163 -11.90 -12.10 12.44
CA TYR A 163 -13.21 -11.56 12.78
C TYR A 163 -14.37 -12.50 12.41
N GLN A 164 -14.26 -13.17 11.25
CA GLN A 164 -15.26 -14.16 10.84
C GLN A 164 -15.33 -15.34 11.80
N SER A 165 -14.17 -15.90 12.19
CA SER A 165 -14.11 -17.02 13.15
C SER A 165 -14.62 -16.66 14.54
N SER A 166 -14.56 -15.39 14.92
CA SER A 166 -15.07 -14.86 16.19
C SER A 166 -16.53 -14.37 16.10
N GLY A 167 -17.18 -14.47 14.93
CA GLY A 167 -18.55 -13.98 14.72
C GLY A 167 -18.68 -12.44 14.70
N GLU A 168 -17.58 -11.73 14.55
CA GLU A 168 -17.51 -10.27 14.58
C GLU A 168 -17.74 -9.64 13.19
N THR A 169 -18.84 -9.98 12.51
CA THR A 169 -19.17 -9.49 11.15
C THR A 169 -19.21 -7.95 11.07
N GLY A 170 -19.55 -7.27 12.18
CA GLY A 170 -19.49 -5.81 12.25
C GLY A 170 -18.09 -5.26 12.02
N ARG A 171 -17.07 -5.90 12.58
CA ARG A 171 -15.66 -5.51 12.42
C ARG A 171 -15.16 -5.70 10.98
N ILE A 172 -15.69 -6.68 10.25
CA ILE A 172 -15.35 -6.86 8.82
C ILE A 172 -15.91 -5.69 8.01
N ARG A 173 -17.08 -5.14 8.35
CA ARG A 173 -17.62 -3.92 7.69
C ARG A 173 -16.78 -2.68 8.00
N GLU A 174 -16.29 -2.53 9.22
CA GLU A 174 -15.36 -1.45 9.57
C GLU A 174 -14.03 -1.59 8.80
N LEU A 175 -13.52 -2.81 8.67
CA LEU A 175 -12.33 -3.11 7.90
C LEU A 175 -12.53 -2.80 6.40
N LEU A 176 -13.69 -3.12 5.85
CA LEU A 176 -14.07 -2.75 4.48
C LEU A 176 -14.10 -1.24 4.29
N ALA A 177 -14.73 -0.50 5.22
CA ALA A 177 -14.76 0.96 5.18
C ALA A 177 -13.35 1.58 5.25
N SER A 178 -12.44 0.99 6.04
CA SER A 178 -11.03 1.40 6.09
C SER A 178 -10.33 1.12 4.76
N ALA A 179 -10.59 -0.04 4.14
CA ALA A 179 -10.02 -0.39 2.83
C ALA A 179 -10.50 0.55 1.71
N GLU A 180 -11.75 1.04 1.81
CA GLU A 180 -12.30 2.03 0.87
C GLU A 180 -11.63 3.41 0.96
N GLN A 181 -10.95 3.72 2.06
CA GLN A 181 -10.20 4.96 2.23
C GLN A 181 -8.74 4.85 1.77
N LEU A 182 -8.25 3.66 1.44
CA LEU A 182 -6.89 3.49 0.95
C LEU A 182 -6.64 4.32 -0.32
N ASP A 183 -5.50 4.98 -0.36
CA ASP A 183 -4.94 5.56 -1.58
C ASP A 183 -3.83 4.64 -2.11
N SER A 184 -4.23 3.50 -2.68
CA SER A 184 -3.32 2.46 -3.17
C SER A 184 -3.93 1.73 -4.36
N LEU A 185 -3.08 1.22 -5.25
CA LEU A 185 -3.48 0.35 -6.37
C LEU A 185 -4.12 -0.96 -5.88
N MET A 186 -3.81 -1.39 -4.65
CA MET A 186 -4.36 -2.61 -4.06
C MET A 186 -5.78 -2.45 -3.53
N LYS A 187 -6.25 -1.21 -3.31
CA LYS A 187 -7.59 -0.88 -2.79
C LYS A 187 -8.71 -1.72 -3.40
N ARG A 188 -8.81 -1.69 -4.73
CA ARG A 188 -9.88 -2.39 -5.45
C ARG A 188 -9.88 -3.89 -5.14
N SER A 189 -8.73 -4.53 -5.19
CA SER A 189 -8.59 -5.96 -4.91
C SER A 189 -8.94 -6.30 -3.46
N ILE A 190 -8.57 -5.45 -2.51
CA ILE A 190 -8.88 -5.63 -1.09
C ILE A 190 -10.39 -5.52 -0.87
N VAL A 191 -11.01 -4.46 -1.38
CA VAL A 191 -12.46 -4.20 -1.26
C VAL A 191 -13.27 -5.35 -1.88
N GLU A 192 -12.93 -5.80 -3.10
CA GLU A 192 -13.63 -6.91 -3.77
C GLU A 192 -13.58 -8.19 -2.92
N LYS A 193 -12.42 -8.53 -2.34
CA LYS A 193 -12.24 -9.75 -1.52
C LYS A 193 -12.98 -9.66 -0.19
N LEU A 194 -12.92 -8.52 0.51
CA LEU A 194 -13.64 -8.32 1.77
C LEU A 194 -15.15 -8.35 1.55
N THR A 195 -15.63 -7.77 0.45
CA THR A 195 -17.05 -7.83 0.07
C THR A 195 -17.51 -9.26 -0.18
N ALA A 196 -16.71 -10.07 -0.89
CA ALA A 196 -17.01 -11.48 -1.11
C ALA A 196 -17.13 -12.24 0.22
N MET A 197 -16.21 -12.04 1.17
CA MET A 197 -16.24 -12.66 2.49
C MET A 197 -17.50 -12.28 3.28
N LEU A 198 -17.95 -11.03 3.21
CA LEU A 198 -19.19 -10.57 3.87
C LEU A 198 -20.44 -11.23 3.26
N LEU A 199 -20.47 -11.44 1.94
CA LEU A 199 -21.59 -12.10 1.28
C LEU A 199 -21.67 -13.59 1.65
N GLU A 200 -20.54 -14.28 1.75
CA GLU A 200 -20.47 -15.67 2.19
C GLU A 200 -20.94 -15.83 3.64
N ASP A 201 -20.56 -14.90 4.52
CA ASP A 201 -20.95 -14.88 5.93
C ASP A 201 -22.47 -14.71 6.10
N THR A 202 -23.07 -13.80 5.32
CA THR A 202 -24.53 -13.58 5.33
C THR A 202 -25.31 -14.75 4.77
N ALA A 203 -24.76 -15.49 3.81
CA ALA A 203 -25.41 -16.66 3.24
C ALA A 203 -25.39 -17.88 4.19
N ASN A 204 -24.39 -17.94 5.08
CA ASN A 204 -24.22 -19.05 6.04
C ASN A 204 -24.92 -18.79 7.39
N THR A 205 -25.45 -17.60 7.63
CA THR A 205 -26.20 -17.29 8.84
C THR A 205 -27.67 -17.70 8.64
N PRO A 206 -28.18 -18.75 9.32
CA PRO A 206 -29.57 -19.14 9.19
C PRO A 206 -30.46 -18.02 9.69
N VAL A 207 -31.42 -17.62 8.86
CA VAL A 207 -32.50 -16.69 9.24
C VAL A 207 -33.26 -17.35 10.43
N GLN A 208 -33.10 -16.77 11.62
CA GLN A 208 -33.92 -17.14 12.79
C GLN A 208 -35.30 -16.54 12.69
#